data_6611099935579a954a2ccfbe04c3bf25
#
_entry.id   6611099935579a954a2ccfbe04c3bf25
#
_cell.length_a   1.000
_cell.length_b   1.000
_cell.length_c   1.000
_cell.angle_alpha   90.00
_cell.angle_beta   90.00
_cell.angle_gamma   90.00
#
_symmetry.space_group_name_H-M   'P 1'
#
loop_
_entity.id
_entity.type
_entity.pdbx_description
1 polymer ?
#
loop_
_entity_poly.entity_id
_entity_poly.type
_entity_poly.pdbx_seq_one_letter_code
_entity_poly.pdbx_strand_id
1 'polypeptide(L)'
;MSELEKGTEAEQTAKVLHPCWAAYRICDERGPAIYVNIFSGEATAEFPSALETARGGILADAMGLGKTVMTIALILARPGKGIPDNQELDEPITQHYRNRRIKGGTLIVCPMALLGQWKDELEAHSKPDSISVFVHYGGDRSDDPRVIAEPDVVLTTYGLLTAAFKADAESSIFHKVDWHRIVLDEAHTIKSWKTISARAAFKLSAHCRWCLTGTPIQVCFLI
;
A
#
# COMPACT_ATOMS: atom_id res chain seq x y z
N MET A 1 -3.69 -7.05 11.22
CA MET A 1 -3.78 -5.95 10.25
C MET A 1 -3.75 -4.56 10.90
N SER A 2 -4.67 -4.22 11.80
CA SER A 2 -4.73 -2.87 12.39
C SER A 2 -3.44 -2.41 13.09
N GLU A 3 -2.75 -3.28 13.81
CA GLU A 3 -1.47 -2.94 14.48
C GLU A 3 -0.34 -2.68 13.46
N LEU A 4 -0.31 -3.41 12.36
CA LEU A 4 0.69 -3.21 11.30
C LEU A 4 0.52 -1.89 10.52
N GLU A 5 -0.66 -1.28 10.59
CA GLU A 5 -0.90 0.04 10.00
C GLU A 5 -0.53 1.20 10.93
N LYS A 6 -0.50 0.98 12.26
CA LYS A 6 -0.17 2.05 13.21
C LYS A 6 1.27 2.53 13.09
N GLY A 7 2.19 1.67 12.66
CA GLY A 7 3.62 1.91 12.81
C GLY A 7 4.01 1.89 14.30
N THR A 8 5.27 1.67 14.58
CA THR A 8 5.84 1.82 15.92
C THR A 8 6.11 3.31 16.17
N GLU A 9 6.02 3.79 17.42
CA GLU A 9 6.34 5.18 17.76
C GLU A 9 7.75 5.55 17.25
N ALA A 10 7.86 6.66 16.52
CA ALA A 10 9.02 7.03 15.73
C ALA A 10 10.35 7.03 16.52
N GLU A 11 10.34 7.46 17.78
CA GLU A 11 11.55 7.51 18.62
C GLU A 11 12.07 6.14 19.06
N GLN A 12 11.18 5.16 19.29
CA GLN A 12 11.60 3.80 19.68
C GLN A 12 12.07 3.01 18.46
N THR A 13 11.48 3.25 17.30
CA THR A 13 11.77 2.52 16.07
C THR A 13 13.07 2.98 15.42
N ALA A 14 13.47 4.24 15.60
CA ALA A 14 14.74 4.77 15.07
C ALA A 14 15.98 4.05 15.64
N LYS A 15 15.85 3.40 16.80
CA LYS A 15 16.93 2.63 17.45
C LYS A 15 16.85 1.12 17.19
N VAL A 16 15.82 0.66 16.48
CA VAL A 16 15.60 -0.76 16.20
C VAL A 16 16.11 -1.09 14.81
N LEU A 17 16.96 -2.09 14.73
CA LEU A 17 17.44 -2.62 13.44
C LEU A 17 16.27 -3.22 12.66
N HIS A 18 16.20 -2.89 11.36
CA HIS A 18 15.19 -3.45 10.49
C HIS A 18 15.29 -4.98 10.44
N PRO A 19 14.17 -5.74 10.55
CA PRO A 19 14.19 -7.20 10.71
C PRO A 19 14.82 -7.97 9.55
N CYS A 20 14.93 -7.37 8.36
CA CYS A 20 15.61 -7.97 7.21
C CYS A 20 17.13 -7.77 7.21
N TRP A 21 17.70 -7.11 8.24
CA TRP A 21 19.12 -6.79 8.30
C TRP A 21 19.77 -7.39 9.52
N ALA A 22 20.98 -7.90 9.36
CA ALA A 22 21.83 -8.37 10.43
C ALA A 22 23.04 -7.43 10.57
N ALA A 23 23.40 -7.12 11.82
CA ALA A 23 24.58 -6.29 12.11
C ALA A 23 25.82 -7.16 12.31
N TYR A 24 26.89 -6.83 11.62
CA TYR A 24 28.19 -7.45 11.76
C TYR A 24 29.23 -6.37 12.13
N ARG A 25 30.19 -6.73 12.96
CA ARG A 25 31.35 -5.87 13.27
C ARG A 25 32.60 -6.45 12.64
N ILE A 26 33.43 -5.58 12.09
CA ILE A 26 34.69 -5.98 11.48
C ILE A 26 35.78 -5.87 12.54
N CYS A 27 36.51 -6.94 12.73
CA CYS A 27 37.75 -7.10 13.53
C CYS A 27 37.59 -7.09 15.06
N ASP A 28 36.81 -6.21 15.68
CA ASP A 28 36.59 -6.21 17.13
C ASP A 28 35.30 -5.48 17.52
N GLU A 29 35.01 -5.45 18.83
CA GLU A 29 33.78 -4.81 19.35
C GLU A 29 33.75 -3.28 19.16
N ARG A 30 34.87 -2.64 18.84
CA ARG A 30 35.01 -1.19 18.60
C ARG A 30 35.03 -0.85 17.13
N GLY A 31 35.08 -1.86 16.23
CA GLY A 31 35.07 -1.67 14.79
C GLY A 31 33.72 -1.12 14.27
N PRO A 32 33.74 -0.53 13.06
CA PRO A 32 32.52 -0.05 12.41
C PRO A 32 31.52 -1.21 12.19
N ALA A 33 30.24 -0.95 12.44
CA ALA A 33 29.19 -1.89 12.12
C ALA A 33 28.92 -1.88 10.62
N ILE A 34 28.78 -3.06 10.03
CA ILE A 34 28.26 -3.26 8.69
C ILE A 34 26.94 -4.02 8.83
N TYR A 35 25.94 -3.55 8.13
CA TYR A 35 24.63 -4.16 8.09
C TYR A 35 24.47 -4.91 6.78
N VAL A 36 24.03 -6.17 6.86
CA VAL A 36 23.82 -7.03 5.69
C VAL A 36 22.37 -7.44 5.64
N ASN A 37 21.73 -7.22 4.50
CA ASN A 37 20.39 -7.70 4.26
C ASN A 37 20.42 -9.21 4.09
N ILE A 38 19.72 -9.93 4.98
CA ILE A 38 19.76 -11.40 5.06
C ILE A 38 19.07 -12.10 3.86
N PHE A 39 18.31 -11.35 3.06
CA PHE A 39 17.61 -11.87 1.89
C PHE A 39 18.27 -11.48 0.57
N SER A 40 18.71 -10.22 0.43
CA SER A 40 19.35 -9.75 -0.82
C SER A 40 20.87 -9.89 -0.82
N GLY A 41 21.50 -10.00 0.35
CA GLY A 41 22.97 -9.98 0.50
C GLY A 41 23.59 -8.58 0.35
N GLU A 42 22.80 -7.53 0.20
CA GLU A 42 23.30 -6.15 0.14
C GLU A 42 23.92 -5.75 1.48
N ALA A 43 24.99 -4.98 1.44
CA ALA A 43 25.69 -4.49 2.62
C ALA A 43 25.72 -2.95 2.64
N THR A 44 25.50 -2.37 3.81
CA THR A 44 25.59 -0.92 4.04
C THR A 44 26.30 -0.61 5.35
N ALA A 45 26.95 0.56 5.44
CA ALA A 45 27.47 1.10 6.69
C ALA A 45 26.46 1.99 7.42
N GLU A 46 25.38 2.39 6.76
CA GLU A 46 24.30 3.16 7.36
C GLU A 46 23.36 2.24 8.15
N PHE A 47 22.90 2.70 9.33
CA PHE A 47 21.99 1.93 10.18
C PHE A 47 20.63 1.79 9.51
N PRO A 48 20.22 0.59 9.06
CA PRO A 48 18.91 0.38 8.45
C PRO A 48 17.84 0.32 9.56
N SER A 49 17.20 1.45 9.78
CA SER A 49 16.18 1.61 10.82
C SER A 49 14.88 0.88 10.46
N ALA A 50 14.22 0.33 11.47
CA ALA A 50 12.86 -0.20 11.34
C ALA A 50 11.80 0.89 11.04
N LEU A 51 12.16 2.18 11.05
CA LEU A 51 11.27 3.27 10.62
C LEU A 51 10.84 3.16 9.15
N GLU A 52 11.69 2.55 8.31
CA GLU A 52 11.38 2.31 6.89
C GLU A 52 10.50 1.08 6.67
N THR A 53 10.02 0.44 7.74
CA THR A 53 9.16 -0.75 7.62
C THR A 53 7.86 -0.38 6.93
N ALA A 54 7.57 -1.08 5.84
CA ALA A 54 6.33 -0.90 5.09
C ALA A 54 5.12 -1.12 6.00
N ARG A 55 4.17 -0.19 5.98
CA ARG A 55 2.91 -0.32 6.72
C ARG A 55 1.95 -1.18 5.91
N GLY A 56 1.58 -2.33 6.46
CA GLY A 56 0.74 -3.28 5.78
C GLY A 56 1.29 -4.70 5.85
N GLY A 57 1.08 -5.48 4.80
CA GLY A 57 1.55 -6.86 4.77
C GLY A 57 0.87 -7.75 3.73
N ILE A 58 1.11 -9.05 3.85
CA ILE A 58 0.46 -10.08 3.05
C ILE A 58 -0.54 -10.83 3.92
N LEU A 59 -1.82 -10.83 3.53
CA LEU A 59 -2.84 -11.68 4.11
C LEU A 59 -2.96 -12.95 3.25
N ALA A 60 -2.34 -14.02 3.73
CA ALA A 60 -2.06 -15.23 2.96
C ALA A 60 -2.94 -16.43 3.35
N ASP A 61 -4.11 -16.16 3.91
CA ASP A 61 -5.05 -17.20 4.29
C ASP A 61 -5.60 -17.95 3.07
N ALA A 62 -5.96 -19.21 3.25
CA ALA A 62 -6.59 -20.02 2.21
C ALA A 62 -7.88 -19.37 1.69
N MET A 63 -8.31 -19.77 0.51
CA MET A 63 -9.59 -19.30 -0.07
C MET A 63 -10.74 -19.62 0.88
N GLY A 64 -11.73 -18.72 1.00
CA GLY A 64 -12.91 -18.91 1.86
C GLY A 64 -12.71 -18.54 3.33
N LEU A 65 -11.51 -18.24 3.80
CA LEU A 65 -11.26 -17.86 5.20
C LEU A 65 -11.52 -16.37 5.52
N GLY A 66 -12.30 -15.69 4.70
CA GLY A 66 -12.81 -14.35 5.02
C GLY A 66 -11.83 -13.19 4.82
N LYS A 67 -10.79 -13.33 3.97
CA LYS A 67 -9.84 -12.23 3.67
C LYS A 67 -10.54 -10.92 3.29
N THR A 68 -11.59 -10.99 2.47
CA THR A 68 -12.41 -9.85 2.06
C THR A 68 -13.06 -9.19 3.27
N VAL A 69 -13.76 -9.96 4.11
CA VAL A 69 -14.43 -9.46 5.31
C VAL A 69 -13.45 -8.86 6.31
N MET A 70 -12.29 -9.49 6.53
CA MET A 70 -11.23 -8.94 7.39
C MET A 70 -10.71 -7.59 6.86
N THR A 71 -10.58 -7.46 5.54
CA THR A 71 -10.15 -6.21 4.90
C THR A 71 -11.24 -5.14 5.03
N ILE A 72 -12.51 -5.49 4.83
CA ILE A 72 -13.65 -4.57 5.03
C ILE A 72 -13.71 -4.10 6.49
N ALA A 73 -13.57 -5.01 7.44
CA ALA A 73 -13.53 -4.67 8.87
C ALA A 73 -12.36 -3.71 9.19
N LEU A 74 -11.20 -3.88 8.57
CA LEU A 74 -10.07 -2.96 8.70
C LEU A 74 -10.39 -1.58 8.12
N ILE A 75 -11.01 -1.51 6.93
CA ILE A 75 -11.40 -0.26 6.29
C ILE A 75 -12.40 0.51 7.16
N LEU A 76 -13.42 -0.18 7.69
CA LEU A 76 -14.42 0.42 8.56
C LEU A 76 -13.86 0.88 9.90
N ALA A 77 -12.91 0.12 10.48
CA ALA A 77 -12.26 0.49 11.73
C ALA A 77 -11.24 1.64 11.56
N ARG A 78 -10.70 1.82 10.36
CA ARG A 78 -9.67 2.79 10.01
C ARG A 78 -9.93 3.39 8.61
N PRO A 79 -10.92 4.25 8.47
CA PRO A 79 -11.32 4.78 7.16
C PRO A 79 -10.23 5.60 6.46
N GLY A 80 -9.22 6.10 7.18
CA GLY A 80 -8.11 6.84 6.58
C GLY A 80 -8.44 8.26 6.15
N LYS A 81 -9.70 8.65 6.12
CA LYS A 81 -10.15 10.01 5.89
C LYS A 81 -10.54 10.66 7.21
N GLY A 82 -10.18 11.93 7.38
CA GLY A 82 -10.56 12.70 8.57
C GLY A 82 -9.60 12.59 9.76
N ILE A 83 -8.44 11.94 9.63
CA ILE A 83 -7.36 12.15 10.60
C ILE A 83 -6.78 13.53 10.31
N PRO A 84 -6.93 14.51 11.23
CA PRO A 84 -6.27 15.80 11.06
C PRO A 84 -4.76 15.55 10.92
N ASP A 85 -4.14 16.26 10.02
CA ASP A 85 -2.67 16.25 9.80
C ASP A 85 -2.00 16.97 10.99
N ASN A 86 -2.18 16.47 12.22
CA ASN A 86 -1.62 17.04 13.45
C ASN A 86 -0.16 16.60 13.69
N GLN A 87 0.50 16.12 12.65
CA GLN A 87 1.95 15.96 12.62
C GLN A 87 2.51 16.64 11.37
N GLU A 88 2.28 17.96 11.22
CA GLU A 88 3.31 18.81 10.67
C GLU A 88 4.45 18.85 11.71
N LEU A 89 5.26 17.79 11.71
CA LEU A 89 6.60 17.90 12.26
C LEU A 89 7.31 18.93 11.38
N ASP A 90 7.82 19.99 12.01
CA ASP A 90 8.69 21.00 11.47
C ASP A 90 9.83 20.36 10.67
N GLU A 91 9.60 20.04 9.41
CA GLU A 91 10.64 19.75 8.45
C GLU A 91 11.07 21.08 7.85
N PRO A 92 12.36 21.45 7.93
CA PRO A 92 12.85 22.71 7.38
C PRO A 92 12.61 22.75 5.88
N ILE A 93 12.08 23.87 5.44
CA ILE A 93 11.74 24.29 4.09
C ILE A 93 12.88 24.01 3.08
N THR A 94 12.89 22.82 2.53
CA THR A 94 13.46 22.56 1.20
C THR A 94 12.31 22.22 0.26
N GLN A 95 11.47 23.23 0.07
CA GLN A 95 10.43 23.23 -0.93
C GLN A 95 11.05 23.44 -2.30
N HIS A 96 11.32 22.34 -3.01
CA HIS A 96 11.32 22.34 -4.46
C HIS A 96 10.25 21.35 -4.94
N TYR A 97 9.07 21.92 -5.31
CA TYR A 97 8.03 21.35 -6.18
C TYR A 97 7.75 19.84 -6.05
N ARG A 98 7.33 19.36 -4.89
CA ARG A 98 6.50 18.17 -4.84
C ARG A 98 5.12 18.58 -5.38
N ASN A 99 4.77 18.12 -6.58
CA ASN A 99 3.40 18.11 -7.07
C ASN A 99 2.52 17.56 -5.93
N ARG A 100 1.71 18.42 -5.32
CA ARG A 100 0.89 18.07 -4.15
C ARG A 100 -0.13 17.05 -4.61
N ARG A 101 0.14 15.77 -4.35
CA ARG A 101 -0.79 14.68 -4.66
C ARG A 101 -2.07 14.88 -3.86
N ILE A 102 -3.19 14.50 -4.45
CA ILE A 102 -4.50 14.59 -3.80
C ILE A 102 -4.62 13.42 -2.83
N LYS A 103 -4.97 13.66 -1.58
CA LYS A 103 -5.17 12.60 -0.57
C LYS A 103 -6.43 11.81 -0.90
N GLY A 104 -6.32 10.49 -1.00
CA GLY A 104 -7.43 9.57 -1.28
C GLY A 104 -7.65 8.56 -0.15
N GLY A 105 -8.79 7.88 -0.20
CA GLY A 105 -9.15 6.81 0.74
C GLY A 105 -8.43 5.48 0.45
N THR A 106 -9.17 4.40 0.37
CA THR A 106 -8.65 3.05 0.08
C THR A 106 -8.85 2.71 -1.40
N LEU A 107 -7.78 2.37 -2.11
CA LEU A 107 -7.82 1.81 -3.45
C LEU A 107 -7.78 0.28 -3.38
N ILE A 108 -8.79 -0.39 -3.90
CA ILE A 108 -8.81 -1.86 -4.05
C ILE A 108 -8.62 -2.19 -5.54
N VAL A 109 -7.57 -2.94 -5.82
CA VAL A 109 -7.27 -3.45 -7.17
C VAL A 109 -7.49 -4.95 -7.17
N CYS A 110 -8.47 -5.42 -7.94
CA CYS A 110 -8.84 -6.82 -7.99
C CYS A 110 -9.00 -7.35 -9.43
N PRO A 111 -9.07 -8.67 -9.64
CA PRO A 111 -9.51 -9.24 -10.89
C PRO A 111 -10.92 -8.75 -11.27
N MET A 112 -11.17 -8.55 -12.57
CA MET A 112 -12.46 -8.05 -13.08
C MET A 112 -13.65 -8.88 -12.57
N ALA A 113 -13.51 -10.20 -12.48
CA ALA A 113 -14.56 -11.09 -12.02
C ALA A 113 -14.97 -10.86 -10.56
N LEU A 114 -14.13 -10.23 -9.75
CA LEU A 114 -14.37 -9.99 -8.34
C LEU A 114 -14.89 -8.57 -8.03
N LEU A 115 -14.95 -7.66 -9.01
CA LEU A 115 -15.43 -6.30 -8.79
C LEU A 115 -16.83 -6.22 -8.20
N GLY A 116 -17.77 -6.98 -8.76
CA GLY A 116 -19.16 -7.05 -8.27
C GLY A 116 -19.20 -7.60 -6.85
N GLN A 117 -18.49 -8.70 -6.62
CA GLN A 117 -18.42 -9.31 -5.28
C GLN A 117 -17.87 -8.33 -4.24
N TRP A 118 -16.79 -7.59 -4.55
CA TRP A 118 -16.22 -6.58 -3.63
C TRP A 118 -17.24 -5.50 -3.29
N LYS A 119 -18.01 -5.02 -4.30
CA LYS A 119 -19.06 -4.03 -4.09
C LYS A 119 -20.16 -4.57 -3.17
N ASP A 120 -20.69 -5.76 -3.48
CA ASP A 120 -21.77 -6.39 -2.72
C ASP A 120 -21.33 -6.67 -1.27
N GLU A 121 -20.11 -7.15 -1.05
CA GLU A 121 -19.56 -7.42 0.28
C GLU A 121 -19.35 -6.11 1.09
N LEU A 122 -18.88 -5.03 0.46
CA LEU A 122 -18.76 -3.72 1.10
C LEU A 122 -20.14 -3.20 1.54
N GLU A 123 -21.16 -3.31 0.69
CA GLU A 123 -22.53 -2.90 1.01
C GLU A 123 -23.15 -3.80 2.11
N ALA A 124 -22.92 -5.11 2.05
CA ALA A 124 -23.48 -6.06 3.02
C ALA A 124 -22.89 -5.93 4.42
N HIS A 125 -21.60 -5.59 4.53
CA HIS A 125 -20.88 -5.51 5.80
C HIS A 125 -20.68 -4.10 6.35
N SER A 126 -21.21 -3.07 5.68
CA SER A 126 -21.23 -1.70 6.17
C SER A 126 -22.65 -1.25 6.55
N LYS A 127 -22.75 -0.29 7.46
CA LYS A 127 -24.04 0.37 7.70
C LYS A 127 -24.41 1.23 6.49
N PRO A 128 -25.69 1.38 6.17
CA PRO A 128 -26.12 2.31 5.13
C PRO A 128 -25.47 3.68 5.30
N ASP A 129 -24.97 4.25 4.22
CA ASP A 129 -24.33 5.57 4.15
C ASP A 129 -23.08 5.77 5.03
N SER A 130 -22.54 4.70 5.63
CA SER A 130 -21.33 4.79 6.47
C SER A 130 -20.03 4.80 5.68
N ILE A 131 -20.05 4.42 4.41
CA ILE A 131 -18.89 4.33 3.52
C ILE A 131 -19.32 4.63 2.09
N SER A 132 -18.57 5.49 1.42
CA SER A 132 -18.78 5.81 0.02
C SER A 132 -17.90 4.92 -0.86
N VAL A 133 -18.51 4.20 -1.80
CA VAL A 133 -17.81 3.27 -2.71
C VAL A 133 -17.96 3.74 -4.15
N PHE A 134 -16.84 3.88 -4.84
CA PHE A 134 -16.81 4.21 -6.26
C PHE A 134 -16.19 3.06 -7.07
N VAL A 135 -16.91 2.57 -8.06
CA VAL A 135 -16.43 1.52 -8.97
C VAL A 135 -15.90 2.17 -10.25
N HIS A 136 -14.58 2.32 -10.33
CA HIS A 136 -13.91 2.85 -11.50
C HIS A 136 -13.77 1.76 -12.57
N TYR A 137 -14.87 1.49 -13.28
CA TYR A 137 -14.95 0.48 -14.33
C TYR A 137 -16.07 0.80 -15.35
N GLY A 138 -15.95 0.33 -16.59
CA GLY A 138 -16.98 0.49 -17.62
C GLY A 138 -17.22 1.95 -18.02
N GLY A 139 -18.47 2.37 -18.03
CA GLY A 139 -18.93 3.73 -18.35
C GLY A 139 -18.72 4.74 -17.22
N ASP A 140 -18.58 4.27 -15.99
CA ASP A 140 -18.47 5.13 -14.79
C ASP A 140 -17.02 5.58 -14.50
N ARG A 141 -16.12 5.40 -15.47
CA ARG A 141 -14.73 5.84 -15.32
C ARG A 141 -14.64 7.36 -15.36
N SER A 142 -13.81 7.90 -14.47
CA SER A 142 -13.44 9.31 -14.47
C SER A 142 -11.99 9.49 -14.86
N ASP A 143 -11.68 10.54 -15.57
CA ASP A 143 -10.30 10.96 -15.88
C ASP A 143 -9.80 12.05 -14.91
N ASP A 144 -10.66 12.52 -14.00
CA ASP A 144 -10.29 13.49 -12.96
C ASP A 144 -9.84 12.75 -11.68
N PRO A 145 -8.58 12.92 -11.25
CA PRO A 145 -8.06 12.31 -10.02
C PRO A 145 -8.79 12.80 -8.75
N ARG A 146 -9.46 13.96 -8.78
CA ARG A 146 -10.25 14.45 -7.65
C ARG A 146 -11.49 13.59 -7.42
N VAL A 147 -12.16 13.19 -8.50
CA VAL A 147 -13.35 12.33 -8.44
C VAL A 147 -13.03 10.97 -7.83
N ILE A 148 -11.88 10.39 -8.17
CA ILE A 148 -11.47 9.09 -7.60
C ILE A 148 -10.87 9.20 -6.20
N ALA A 149 -10.43 10.39 -5.78
CA ALA A 149 -9.91 10.61 -4.42
C ALA A 149 -11.00 10.90 -3.39
N GLU A 150 -12.18 11.33 -3.84
CA GLU A 150 -13.30 11.72 -2.96
C GLU A 150 -13.92 10.54 -2.20
N PRO A 151 -14.22 9.37 -2.80
CA PRO A 151 -14.83 8.24 -2.12
C PRO A 151 -13.91 7.62 -1.05
N ASP A 152 -14.52 6.95 -0.05
CA ASP A 152 -13.75 6.23 0.98
C ASP A 152 -13.07 5.00 0.41
N VAL A 153 -13.75 4.33 -0.54
CA VAL A 153 -13.21 3.16 -1.25
C VAL A 153 -13.38 3.31 -2.74
N VAL A 154 -12.32 3.06 -3.47
CA VAL A 154 -12.33 2.96 -4.94
C VAL A 154 -12.00 1.54 -5.36
N LEU A 155 -12.87 0.93 -6.15
CA LEU A 155 -12.68 -0.38 -6.74
C LEU A 155 -12.21 -0.23 -8.19
N THR A 156 -11.13 -0.92 -8.57
CA THR A 156 -10.66 -0.97 -9.95
C THR A 156 -10.01 -2.31 -10.28
N THR A 157 -9.57 -2.47 -11.52
CA THR A 157 -8.92 -3.71 -11.98
C THR A 157 -7.44 -3.50 -12.31
N TYR A 158 -6.66 -4.58 -12.26
CA TYR A 158 -5.28 -4.58 -12.75
C TYR A 158 -5.16 -4.13 -14.20
N GLY A 159 -6.17 -4.47 -15.04
CA GLY A 159 -6.19 -4.07 -16.45
C GLY A 159 -6.28 -2.55 -16.60
N LEU A 160 -7.20 -1.90 -15.88
CA LEU A 160 -7.36 -0.44 -15.93
C LEU A 160 -6.17 0.30 -15.32
N LEU A 161 -5.65 -0.18 -14.20
CA LEU A 161 -4.43 0.37 -13.60
C LEU A 161 -3.26 0.30 -14.59
N THR A 162 -3.10 -0.84 -15.27
CA THR A 162 -2.05 -1.06 -16.27
C THR A 162 -2.24 -0.17 -17.50
N ALA A 163 -3.47 -0.02 -17.98
CA ALA A 163 -3.79 0.84 -19.12
C ALA A 163 -3.49 2.32 -18.83
N ALA A 164 -3.92 2.80 -17.66
CA ALA A 164 -3.65 4.15 -17.22
C ALA A 164 -2.13 4.41 -17.08
N PHE A 165 -1.39 3.46 -16.53
CA PHE A 165 0.07 3.55 -16.39
C PHE A 165 0.80 3.52 -17.74
N LYS A 166 0.31 2.77 -18.73
CA LYS A 166 0.88 2.76 -20.09
C LYS A 166 0.66 4.08 -20.82
N ALA A 167 -0.49 4.71 -20.60
CA ALA A 167 -0.82 5.98 -21.23
C ALA A 167 0.05 7.12 -20.69
N ASP A 168 0.21 7.19 -19.35
CA ASP A 168 1.04 8.18 -18.67
C ASP A 168 1.50 7.62 -17.31
N ALA A 169 2.73 7.14 -17.26
CA ALA A 169 3.25 6.39 -16.11
C ALA A 169 3.23 7.16 -14.79
N GLU A 170 3.51 8.46 -14.82
CA GLU A 170 3.67 9.29 -13.61
C GLU A 170 2.46 10.20 -13.37
N SER A 171 1.71 10.52 -14.41
CA SER A 171 0.57 11.41 -14.37
C SER A 171 -0.76 10.70 -14.50
N SER A 172 -0.78 9.35 -14.46
CA SER A 172 -2.06 8.63 -14.50
C SER A 172 -2.93 9.00 -13.30
N ILE A 173 -4.24 8.93 -13.48
CA ILE A 173 -5.22 9.33 -12.47
C ILE A 173 -4.95 8.67 -11.11
N PHE A 174 -4.60 7.38 -11.09
CA PHE A 174 -4.31 6.63 -9.86
C PHE A 174 -2.99 7.06 -9.19
N HIS A 175 -1.99 7.49 -9.98
CA HIS A 175 -0.66 7.88 -9.49
C HIS A 175 -0.60 9.33 -9.04
N LYS A 176 -1.60 10.15 -9.39
CA LYS A 176 -1.78 11.52 -8.88
C LYS A 176 -2.40 11.56 -7.48
N VAL A 177 -2.96 10.44 -7.04
CA VAL A 177 -3.57 10.31 -5.71
C VAL A 177 -2.56 9.69 -4.74
N ASP A 178 -2.49 10.24 -3.54
CA ASP A 178 -1.78 9.67 -2.41
C ASP A 178 -2.79 8.90 -1.54
N TRP A 179 -2.81 7.59 -1.71
CA TRP A 179 -3.81 6.72 -1.11
C TRP A 179 -3.50 6.49 0.37
N HIS A 180 -4.52 6.54 1.22
CA HIS A 180 -4.34 6.08 2.60
C HIS A 180 -3.98 4.59 2.62
N ARG A 181 -4.70 3.79 1.82
CA ARG A 181 -4.48 2.33 1.75
C ARG A 181 -4.61 1.83 0.31
N ILE A 182 -3.75 0.89 -0.04
CA ILE A 182 -3.88 0.09 -1.26
C ILE A 182 -4.09 -1.36 -0.85
N VAL A 183 -5.08 -1.99 -1.45
CA VAL A 183 -5.35 -3.42 -1.34
C VAL A 183 -5.21 -4.06 -2.71
N LEU A 184 -4.30 -5.00 -2.84
CA LEU A 184 -4.07 -5.77 -4.06
C LEU A 184 -4.65 -7.16 -3.85
N ASP A 185 -5.87 -7.38 -4.35
CA ASP A 185 -6.53 -8.68 -4.23
C ASP A 185 -6.06 -9.64 -5.32
N GLU A 186 -5.97 -10.92 -4.98
CA GLU A 186 -5.36 -11.96 -5.79
C GLU A 186 -4.00 -11.52 -6.34
N ALA A 187 -3.16 -10.99 -5.43
CA ALA A 187 -1.87 -10.37 -5.76
C ALA A 187 -0.92 -11.31 -6.52
N HIS A 188 -1.16 -12.62 -6.50
CA HIS A 188 -0.45 -13.58 -7.34
C HIS A 188 -0.62 -13.30 -8.85
N THR A 189 -1.59 -12.51 -9.25
CA THR A 189 -1.81 -12.08 -10.66
C THR A 189 -0.62 -11.27 -11.19
N ILE A 190 0.11 -10.56 -10.32
CA ILE A 190 1.26 -9.72 -10.67
C ILE A 190 2.58 -10.32 -10.18
N LYS A 191 2.80 -11.61 -10.44
CA LYS A 191 3.91 -12.44 -9.95
C LYS A 191 5.32 -11.91 -10.20
N SER A 192 5.52 -11.18 -11.30
CA SER A 192 6.84 -10.72 -11.71
C SER A 192 6.93 -9.20 -11.68
N TRP A 193 7.89 -8.66 -10.93
CA TRP A 193 8.19 -7.24 -10.86
C TRP A 193 8.53 -6.61 -12.23
N LYS A 194 8.92 -7.42 -13.22
CA LYS A 194 9.22 -6.98 -14.58
C LYS A 194 7.97 -6.64 -15.40
N THR A 195 6.80 -7.13 -15.00
CA THR A 195 5.55 -6.87 -15.73
C THR A 195 5.11 -5.42 -15.56
N ILE A 196 4.45 -4.89 -16.59
CA ILE A 196 3.92 -3.51 -16.54
C ILE A 196 2.87 -3.39 -15.44
N SER A 197 2.06 -4.42 -15.22
CA SER A 197 1.04 -4.45 -14.16
C SER A 197 1.66 -4.36 -12.76
N ALA A 198 2.75 -5.11 -12.50
CA ALA A 198 3.48 -5.01 -11.25
C ALA A 198 4.09 -3.62 -11.08
N ARG A 199 4.75 -3.10 -12.11
CA ARG A 199 5.35 -1.75 -12.08
C ARG A 199 4.30 -0.67 -11.83
N ALA A 200 3.11 -0.79 -12.43
CA ALA A 200 2.00 0.11 -12.18
C ALA A 200 1.56 0.06 -10.71
N ALA A 201 1.41 -1.13 -10.14
CA ALA A 201 1.03 -1.30 -8.74
C ALA A 201 2.11 -0.80 -7.77
N PHE A 202 3.40 -1.02 -8.05
CA PHE A 202 4.51 -0.55 -7.23
C PHE A 202 4.62 0.98 -7.16
N LYS A 203 4.38 1.65 -8.30
CA LYS A 203 4.50 3.11 -8.40
C LYS A 203 3.35 3.88 -7.75
N LEU A 204 2.28 3.21 -7.34
CA LEU A 204 1.22 3.85 -6.56
C LEU A 204 1.77 4.38 -5.23
N SER A 205 1.37 5.59 -4.85
CA SER A 205 1.69 6.16 -3.55
C SER A 205 0.64 5.75 -2.52
N ALA A 206 1.07 5.21 -1.37
CA ALA A 206 0.16 4.86 -0.30
C ALA A 206 0.84 4.88 1.06
N HIS A 207 0.06 5.19 2.11
CA HIS A 207 0.50 5.08 3.48
C HIS A 207 0.54 3.62 3.97
N CYS A 208 -0.45 2.81 3.57
CA CYS A 208 -0.52 1.37 3.88
C CYS A 208 -0.71 0.55 2.61
N ARG A 209 -0.12 -0.66 2.58
CA ARG A 209 -0.26 -1.57 1.44
C ARG A 209 -0.54 -2.99 1.90
N TRP A 210 -1.60 -3.59 1.35
CA TRP A 210 -1.99 -4.96 1.64
C TRP A 210 -2.05 -5.79 0.37
N CYS A 211 -1.48 -6.98 0.43
CA CYS A 211 -1.62 -8.00 -0.60
C CYS A 211 -2.49 -9.14 -0.07
N LEU A 212 -3.57 -9.47 -0.76
CA LEU A 212 -4.44 -10.60 -0.44
C LEU A 212 -4.15 -11.71 -1.45
N THR A 213 -3.88 -12.93 -0.98
CA THR A 213 -3.62 -14.06 -1.86
C THR A 213 -3.74 -15.39 -1.13
N GLY A 214 -4.20 -16.43 -1.83
CA GLY A 214 -4.10 -17.81 -1.34
C GLY A 214 -2.75 -18.48 -1.62
N THR A 215 -1.84 -17.82 -2.39
CA THR A 215 -0.55 -18.38 -2.82
C THR A 215 0.59 -17.40 -2.55
N PRO A 216 1.00 -17.20 -1.29
CA PRO A 216 1.92 -16.13 -0.87
C PRO A 216 3.33 -16.22 -1.46
N ILE A 217 3.84 -17.40 -1.75
CA ILE A 217 5.19 -17.61 -2.32
C ILE A 217 5.38 -16.87 -3.65
N GLN A 218 4.29 -16.54 -4.35
CA GLN A 218 4.31 -15.83 -5.63
C GLN A 218 4.31 -14.30 -5.49
N VAL A 219 4.24 -13.76 -4.26
CA VAL A 219 3.98 -12.33 -3.97
C VAL A 219 5.18 -11.64 -3.30
N CYS A 220 6.28 -12.36 -3.06
CA CYS A 220 7.43 -11.92 -2.24
C CYS A 220 8.10 -10.57 -2.60
N PHE A 221 7.69 -9.89 -3.66
CA PHE A 221 8.31 -8.63 -4.13
C PHE A 221 7.34 -7.43 -4.11
N LEU A 222 6.18 -7.53 -3.45
CA LEU A 222 5.11 -6.51 -3.54
C LEU A 222 4.99 -5.61 -2.30
N ILE A 223 5.79 -5.85 -1.27
CA ILE A 223 5.78 -5.10 0.00
C ILE A 223 7.12 -4.44 0.25
#